data_371a9a78818553fa50a40b58f9f88631
#
_entry.id   371a9a78818553fa50a40b58f9f88631
#
_cell.length_a   1.000
_cell.length_b   1.000
_cell.length_c   1.000
_cell.angle_alpha   90.00
_cell.angle_beta   90.00
_cell.angle_gamma   90.00
#
_symmetry.space_group_name_H-M   'P 1'
#
loop_
_entity.id
_entity.type
_entity.pdbx_description
1 polymer ?
#
loop_
_entity_poly.entity_id
_entity_poly.type
_entity_poly.pdbx_seq_one_letter_code
_entity_poly.pdbx_strand_id
1 'polypeptide(L)'
;MKNTNRIARAIVAVSALLFSGFAFSQTVFKAVQVPGASPNSLIAINNRGQVVVNTGTGGSYQVSIWNRISGAQSMELSGTGTAIDSSGDVVGAGDPYNSGNLQAFVWRSTGGAQWLGSLGGNLSAASGINNAGAVVGLSYTAAYAQHAFLWTQASGMQDLTPDLTSIGGATAVAINSSNHVVGYYFPNGSHNTLGFIWTQAGGLQSLGAAGTLAYDVNDSGTVVGQSPAANGDRHAFVGTQAGGIKDLGTLGGESSALSINSRGWIVGTSLTSSGTGILHGFLWTPSGGMQDFTVLAGLASCKQIYAAQVNDFGVIAISTNKGGYLLVPKMAATFTSSVNPSVLGQPVTFTATMTTMIGPPSDGETVQFVAGGKMLGSAKLKGGVAHFTTSAIPAGAHAVVSTYSGDANYLPSKYMAITQVVNQ
;
A
#
# COMPACT_ATOMS: atom_id res chain seq x y z
N MET A 1 20.71 20.07 44.77
CA MET A 1 20.84 19.60 43.39
C MET A 1 20.53 18.11 43.34
N LYS A 2 19.27 17.73 43.31
CA LYS A 2 18.75 16.36 43.04
C LYS A 2 17.23 16.51 42.94
N ASN A 3 16.70 16.78 41.73
CA ASN A 3 15.26 16.55 41.42
C ASN A 3 14.85 16.97 39.99
N THR A 4 15.67 16.67 38.97
CA THR A 4 15.27 16.95 37.58
C THR A 4 15.30 15.73 36.64
N ASN A 5 15.43 14.50 37.15
CA ASN A 5 15.55 13.30 36.31
C ASN A 5 14.41 12.28 36.45
N ARG A 6 13.21 12.66 36.95
CA ARG A 6 12.08 11.72 37.06
C ARG A 6 10.94 11.93 36.06
N ILE A 7 10.94 13.03 35.30
CA ILE A 7 9.84 13.31 34.35
C ILE A 7 10.13 12.77 32.95
N ALA A 8 11.40 12.61 32.54
CA ALA A 8 11.79 12.13 31.23
C ALA A 8 11.66 10.60 31.03
N ARG A 9 11.45 9.82 32.08
CA ARG A 9 11.31 8.34 32.00
C ARG A 9 9.87 7.83 31.94
N ALA A 10 8.86 8.68 32.11
CA ALA A 10 7.45 8.25 32.11
C ALA A 10 6.81 8.26 30.71
N ILE A 11 7.41 8.92 29.70
CA ILE A 11 6.82 9.05 28.37
C ILE A 11 7.24 7.92 27.42
N VAL A 12 8.36 7.23 27.70
CA VAL A 12 8.84 6.11 26.86
C VAL A 12 8.23 4.76 27.24
N ALA A 13 7.61 4.65 28.42
CA ALA A 13 7.06 3.37 28.91
C ALA A 13 5.61 3.09 28.47
N VAL A 14 4.88 4.06 27.92
CA VAL A 14 3.46 3.86 27.51
C VAL A 14 3.33 3.24 26.13
N SER A 15 4.33 3.37 25.25
CA SER A 15 4.29 2.78 23.91
C SER A 15 4.69 1.30 23.83
N ALA A 16 5.37 0.77 24.87
CA ALA A 16 5.81 -0.64 24.90
C ALA A 16 4.87 -1.60 25.64
N LEU A 17 3.89 -1.08 26.41
CA LEU A 17 3.01 -1.90 27.25
C LEU A 17 1.66 -2.23 26.62
N LEU A 18 1.35 -1.73 25.40
CA LEU A 18 0.08 -2.01 24.71
C LEU A 18 0.14 -3.21 23.74
N PHE A 19 1.29 -3.84 23.55
CA PHE A 19 1.42 -4.94 22.58
C PHE A 19 1.67 -6.34 23.18
N SER A 20 1.86 -6.48 24.49
CA SER A 20 2.19 -7.79 25.08
C SER A 20 1.02 -8.56 25.68
N GLY A 21 -0.25 -8.17 25.43
CA GLY A 21 -1.40 -8.80 26.06
C GLY A 21 -2.69 -8.87 25.28
N PHE A 22 -2.70 -8.57 23.98
CA PHE A 22 -3.91 -8.76 23.18
C PHE A 22 -4.00 -10.21 22.67
N ALA A 23 -4.80 -11.01 23.36
CA ALA A 23 -5.40 -12.21 22.77
C ALA A 23 -6.14 -11.77 21.50
N PHE A 24 -5.73 -12.28 20.32
CA PHE A 24 -6.25 -11.96 18.98
C PHE A 24 -7.73 -12.37 18.84
N SER A 25 -8.65 -11.60 19.41
CA SER A 25 -10.08 -11.72 19.11
C SER A 25 -10.65 -10.48 18.40
N GLN A 26 -9.86 -9.40 18.22
CA GLN A 26 -10.33 -8.19 17.55
C GLN A 26 -9.65 -8.01 16.21
N THR A 27 -10.47 -7.82 15.15
CA THR A 27 -9.99 -7.41 13.83
C THR A 27 -9.30 -6.06 13.92
N VAL A 28 -8.10 -5.94 13.36
CA VAL A 28 -7.29 -4.70 13.37
C VAL A 28 -7.50 -3.85 12.13
N PHE A 29 -8.16 -4.39 11.11
CA PHE A 29 -8.58 -3.70 9.90
C PHE A 29 -10.11 -3.61 9.82
N LYS A 30 -10.58 -2.57 9.13
CA LYS A 30 -11.95 -2.48 8.60
C LYS A 30 -11.91 -2.75 7.11
N ALA A 31 -12.58 -3.80 6.66
CA ALA A 31 -12.76 -4.07 5.25
C ALA A 31 -13.81 -3.10 4.66
N VAL A 32 -13.46 -2.43 3.57
CA VAL A 32 -14.32 -1.53 2.80
C VAL A 32 -14.36 -2.07 1.38
N GLN A 33 -15.54 -2.47 0.92
CA GLN A 33 -15.71 -2.94 -0.46
C GLN A 33 -15.54 -1.79 -1.45
N VAL A 34 -14.81 -2.03 -2.53
CA VAL A 34 -14.67 -1.11 -3.66
C VAL A 34 -15.84 -1.37 -4.61
N PRO A 35 -16.76 -0.40 -4.80
CA PRO A 35 -17.93 -0.59 -5.64
C PRO A 35 -17.55 -0.90 -7.09
N GLY A 36 -18.22 -1.87 -7.70
CA GLY A 36 -17.96 -2.28 -9.09
C GLY A 36 -16.70 -3.13 -9.30
N ALA A 37 -15.88 -3.31 -8.27
CA ALA A 37 -14.72 -4.18 -8.36
C ALA A 37 -15.17 -5.65 -8.38
N SER A 38 -15.01 -6.30 -9.52
CA SER A 38 -15.19 -7.75 -9.72
C SER A 38 -13.99 -8.53 -9.18
N PRO A 39 -14.05 -9.86 -9.06
CA PRO A 39 -12.86 -10.66 -8.76
C PRO A 39 -11.68 -10.31 -9.70
N ASN A 40 -10.49 -10.17 -9.15
CA ASN A 40 -9.23 -9.84 -9.86
C ASN A 40 -9.17 -8.45 -10.53
N SER A 41 -10.08 -7.53 -10.20
CA SER A 41 -10.14 -6.21 -10.84
C SER A 41 -9.41 -5.10 -10.10
N LEU A 42 -9.08 -5.28 -8.82
CA LEU A 42 -8.37 -4.27 -8.02
C LEU A 42 -6.88 -4.57 -8.04
N ILE A 43 -6.08 -3.64 -8.56
CA ILE A 43 -4.70 -3.93 -8.97
C ILE A 43 -3.66 -3.15 -8.17
N ALA A 44 -3.84 -1.84 -7.97
CA ALA A 44 -2.83 -0.98 -7.36
C ALA A 44 -3.44 0.08 -6.44
N ILE A 45 -2.66 0.55 -5.47
CA ILE A 45 -3.03 1.64 -4.55
C ILE A 45 -1.87 2.61 -4.37
N ASN A 46 -2.17 3.91 -4.31
CA ASN A 46 -1.18 4.94 -3.96
C ASN A 46 -1.37 5.52 -2.55
N ASN A 47 -0.48 6.43 -2.15
CA ASN A 47 -0.54 7.10 -0.85
C ASN A 47 -1.70 8.11 -0.70
N ARG A 48 -2.41 8.45 -1.78
CA ARG A 48 -3.66 9.23 -1.73
C ARG A 48 -4.90 8.35 -1.53
N GLY A 49 -4.74 7.05 -1.33
CA GLY A 49 -5.84 6.09 -1.22
C GLY A 49 -6.63 5.92 -2.51
N GLN A 50 -6.02 6.26 -3.66
CA GLN A 50 -6.56 6.01 -4.99
C GLN A 50 -6.18 4.60 -5.41
N VAL A 51 -7.13 3.85 -5.95
CA VAL A 51 -6.93 2.49 -6.44
C VAL A 51 -7.25 2.38 -7.92
N VAL A 52 -6.46 1.59 -8.61
CA VAL A 52 -6.72 1.21 -10.01
C VAL A 52 -7.67 0.03 -10.04
N VAL A 53 -8.77 0.18 -10.77
CA VAL A 53 -9.80 -0.85 -10.94
C VAL A 53 -9.96 -1.14 -12.42
N ASN A 54 -9.73 -2.39 -12.82
CA ASN A 54 -9.99 -2.88 -14.16
C ASN A 54 -11.35 -3.56 -14.18
N THR A 55 -12.30 -3.07 -14.98
CA THR A 55 -13.65 -3.62 -15.09
C THR A 55 -13.89 -4.13 -16.51
N GLY A 56 -14.57 -5.25 -16.66
CA GLY A 56 -14.86 -5.84 -17.96
C GLY A 56 -14.74 -7.35 -17.96
N THR A 57 -15.11 -7.95 -19.08
CA THR A 57 -15.06 -9.41 -19.30
C THR A 57 -14.65 -9.68 -20.75
N GLY A 58 -14.09 -10.86 -21.01
CA GLY A 58 -13.84 -11.34 -22.37
C GLY A 58 -12.75 -10.56 -23.13
N GLY A 59 -11.79 -9.95 -22.43
CA GLY A 59 -10.67 -9.24 -23.07
C GLY A 59 -10.90 -7.74 -23.31
N SER A 60 -12.09 -7.24 -23.04
CA SER A 60 -12.40 -5.80 -23.09
C SER A 60 -12.47 -5.24 -21.67
N TYR A 61 -11.38 -4.61 -21.25
CA TYR A 61 -11.30 -3.98 -19.92
C TYR A 61 -11.38 -2.47 -20.04
N GLN A 62 -12.06 -1.85 -19.08
CA GLN A 62 -12.07 -0.40 -18.86
C GLN A 62 -11.30 -0.11 -17.58
N VAL A 63 -10.42 0.87 -17.62
CA VAL A 63 -9.62 1.29 -16.48
C VAL A 63 -10.30 2.45 -15.79
N SER A 64 -10.38 2.39 -14.48
CA SER A 64 -10.85 3.49 -13.64
C SER A 64 -9.96 3.68 -12.42
N ILE A 65 -9.95 4.89 -11.90
CA ILE A 65 -9.39 5.21 -10.59
C ILE A 65 -10.55 5.37 -9.62
N TRP A 66 -10.51 4.67 -8.52
CA TRP A 66 -11.49 4.84 -7.45
C TRP A 66 -10.81 5.40 -6.20
N ASN A 67 -11.52 6.29 -5.54
CA ASN A 67 -11.12 6.83 -4.24
C ASN A 67 -12.35 6.84 -3.31
N ARG A 68 -12.15 6.54 -2.04
CA ARG A 68 -13.23 6.41 -1.06
C ARG A 68 -14.03 7.72 -0.86
N ILE A 69 -13.43 8.88 -1.11
CA ILE A 69 -14.06 10.19 -0.94
C ILE A 69 -14.72 10.66 -2.23
N SER A 70 -14.01 10.56 -3.36
CA SER A 70 -14.46 11.09 -4.65
C SER A 70 -15.20 10.08 -5.52
N GLY A 71 -15.23 8.79 -5.13
CA GLY A 71 -15.82 7.73 -5.94
C GLY A 71 -14.94 7.31 -7.11
N ALA A 72 -15.56 6.75 -8.16
CA ALA A 72 -14.88 6.26 -9.35
C ALA A 72 -14.76 7.35 -10.42
N GLN A 73 -13.59 7.44 -11.05
CA GLN A 73 -13.31 8.25 -12.23
C GLN A 73 -12.92 7.31 -13.36
N SER A 74 -13.69 7.28 -14.45
CA SER A 74 -13.32 6.57 -15.67
C SER A 74 -12.13 7.26 -16.33
N MET A 75 -11.21 6.45 -16.86
CA MET A 75 -10.09 6.95 -17.65
C MET A 75 -10.42 7.04 -19.15
N GLU A 76 -11.63 6.58 -19.54
CA GLU A 76 -12.07 6.48 -20.95
C GLU A 76 -11.05 5.73 -21.83
N LEU A 77 -10.41 4.71 -21.25
CA LEU A 77 -9.36 3.93 -21.86
C LEU A 77 -9.71 2.45 -21.83
N SER A 78 -9.69 1.84 -23.01
CA SER A 78 -9.79 0.39 -23.15
C SER A 78 -8.41 -0.23 -22.96
N GLY A 79 -8.26 -1.06 -21.91
CA GLY A 79 -6.98 -1.66 -21.55
C GLY A 79 -6.95 -2.12 -20.09
N THR A 80 -5.76 -2.40 -19.60
CA THR A 80 -5.52 -2.78 -18.19
C THR A 80 -4.55 -1.81 -17.54
N GLY A 81 -4.95 -1.20 -16.42
CA GLY A 81 -4.04 -0.46 -15.56
C GLY A 81 -3.30 -1.41 -14.62
N THR A 82 -2.03 -1.15 -14.35
CA THR A 82 -1.15 -2.04 -13.57
C THR A 82 -0.55 -1.37 -12.35
N ALA A 83 -0.22 -0.07 -12.43
CA ALA A 83 0.35 0.69 -11.32
C ALA A 83 -0.13 2.14 -11.34
N ILE A 84 -0.02 2.81 -10.19
CA ILE A 84 -0.41 4.21 -9.99
C ILE A 84 0.64 4.90 -9.09
N ASP A 85 1.07 6.10 -9.49
CA ASP A 85 1.99 6.91 -8.69
C ASP A 85 1.26 7.82 -7.68
N SER A 86 2.03 8.58 -6.88
CA SER A 86 1.47 9.51 -5.89
C SER A 86 0.76 10.73 -6.51
N SER A 87 0.97 11.02 -7.80
CA SER A 87 0.26 12.07 -8.54
C SER A 87 -1.11 11.60 -9.02
N GLY A 88 -1.33 10.30 -9.11
CA GLY A 88 -2.49 9.65 -9.67
C GLY A 88 -2.31 9.30 -11.16
N ASP A 89 -1.06 9.35 -11.65
CA ASP A 89 -0.72 8.88 -12.99
C ASP A 89 -0.76 7.34 -13.00
N VAL A 90 -1.45 6.77 -13.99
CA VAL A 90 -1.66 5.32 -14.12
C VAL A 90 -0.93 4.80 -15.33
N VAL A 91 -0.26 3.67 -15.18
CA VAL A 91 0.38 2.96 -16.29
C VAL A 91 -0.27 1.60 -16.52
N GLY A 92 -0.06 1.07 -17.71
CA GLY A 92 -0.61 -0.23 -18.10
C GLY A 92 -0.41 -0.56 -19.57
N ALA A 93 -1.32 -1.35 -20.11
CA ALA A 93 -1.32 -1.73 -21.52
C ALA A 93 -2.73 -1.65 -22.11
N GLY A 94 -2.83 -1.23 -23.36
CA GLY A 94 -4.07 -1.17 -24.12
C GLY A 94 -3.81 -1.25 -25.62
N ASP A 95 -4.88 -1.32 -26.40
CA ASP A 95 -4.79 -1.33 -27.85
C ASP A 95 -5.33 -0.02 -28.45
N PRO A 96 -4.45 0.95 -28.80
CA PRO A 96 -4.86 2.27 -29.25
C PRO A 96 -5.57 2.26 -30.60
N TYR A 97 -5.41 1.20 -31.40
CA TYR A 97 -5.85 1.13 -32.80
C TYR A 97 -6.80 -0.03 -33.09
N ASN A 98 -7.24 -0.77 -32.05
CA ASN A 98 -8.00 -2.03 -32.22
C ASN A 98 -7.32 -3.03 -33.16
N SER A 99 -6.00 -3.05 -33.12
CA SER A 99 -5.13 -3.84 -34.02
C SER A 99 -4.84 -5.24 -33.49
N GLY A 100 -5.19 -5.50 -32.22
CA GLY A 100 -4.78 -6.67 -31.45
C GLY A 100 -3.38 -6.55 -30.85
N ASN A 101 -2.70 -5.42 -31.03
CA ASN A 101 -1.36 -5.17 -30.51
C ASN A 101 -1.44 -4.27 -29.27
N LEU A 102 -1.04 -4.80 -28.13
CA LEU A 102 -1.00 -4.03 -26.89
C LEU A 102 0.20 -3.08 -26.88
N GLN A 103 -0.03 -1.85 -26.44
CA GLN A 103 1.02 -0.88 -26.18
C GLN A 103 0.97 -0.39 -24.74
N ALA A 104 2.15 -0.18 -24.16
CA ALA A 104 2.30 0.47 -22.86
C ALA A 104 1.79 1.91 -22.94
N PHE A 105 1.12 2.37 -21.89
CA PHE A 105 0.66 3.75 -21.75
C PHE A 105 1.00 4.32 -20.38
N VAL A 106 1.05 5.65 -20.31
CA VAL A 106 0.87 6.43 -19.07
C VAL A 106 -0.34 7.34 -19.27
N TRP A 107 -1.28 7.28 -18.33
CA TRP A 107 -2.46 8.13 -18.31
C TRP A 107 -2.32 9.19 -17.23
N ARG A 108 -2.67 10.44 -17.54
CA ARG A 108 -2.66 11.58 -16.63
C ARG A 108 -4.01 12.26 -16.62
N SER A 109 -4.44 12.72 -15.45
CA SER A 109 -5.76 13.36 -15.29
C SER A 109 -5.96 14.62 -16.15
N THR A 110 -4.88 15.32 -16.51
CA THR A 110 -4.90 16.57 -17.30
C THR A 110 -4.56 16.36 -18.78
N GLY A 111 -4.09 15.18 -19.19
CA GLY A 111 -3.60 14.96 -20.56
C GLY A 111 -4.10 13.66 -21.21
N GLY A 112 -4.84 12.83 -20.47
CA GLY A 112 -5.27 11.53 -20.96
C GLY A 112 -4.13 10.52 -21.12
N ALA A 113 -4.30 9.55 -22.03
CA ALA A 113 -3.33 8.49 -22.26
C ALA A 113 -2.24 8.93 -23.26
N GLN A 114 -0.99 8.78 -22.85
CA GLN A 114 0.19 8.83 -23.73
C GLN A 114 0.70 7.42 -23.96
N TRP A 115 0.75 7.00 -25.21
CA TRP A 115 1.29 5.71 -25.63
C TRP A 115 2.82 5.79 -25.69
N LEU A 116 3.49 4.77 -25.14
CA LEU A 116 4.94 4.81 -24.93
C LEU A 116 5.73 4.18 -26.09
N GLY A 117 5.02 3.55 -27.06
CA GLY A 117 5.65 2.83 -28.16
C GLY A 117 6.22 1.47 -27.74
N SER A 118 7.24 1.00 -28.46
CA SER A 118 7.93 -0.27 -28.20
C SER A 118 9.41 -0.18 -28.56
N LEU A 119 10.17 -1.23 -28.24
CA LEU A 119 11.57 -1.42 -28.69
C LEU A 119 11.68 -1.89 -30.16
N GLY A 120 10.68 -1.57 -30.99
CA GLY A 120 10.64 -1.89 -32.41
C GLY A 120 9.73 -3.07 -32.75
N GLY A 121 9.22 -3.81 -31.81
CA GLY A 121 8.23 -4.87 -31.97
C GLY A 121 6.78 -4.36 -31.91
N ASN A 122 5.85 -5.28 -31.89
CA ASN A 122 4.42 -5.00 -31.99
C ASN A 122 3.71 -4.99 -30.59
N LEU A 123 4.45 -5.23 -29.50
CA LEU A 123 3.86 -5.31 -28.17
C LEU A 123 4.75 -4.61 -27.14
N SER A 124 4.12 -3.85 -26.25
CA SER A 124 4.70 -3.39 -25.00
C SER A 124 3.64 -3.32 -23.90
N ALA A 125 4.05 -3.48 -22.65
CA ALA A 125 3.18 -3.38 -21.48
C ALA A 125 3.95 -2.77 -20.32
N ALA A 126 3.39 -1.73 -19.71
CA ALA A 126 3.94 -1.14 -18.50
C ALA A 126 3.49 -1.92 -17.27
N SER A 127 4.39 -2.09 -16.28
CA SER A 127 4.14 -2.81 -15.04
C SER A 127 4.25 -1.92 -13.81
N GLY A 128 5.15 -0.92 -13.83
CA GLY A 128 5.44 -0.03 -12.71
C GLY A 128 5.72 1.40 -13.12
N ILE A 129 5.45 2.32 -12.22
CA ILE A 129 5.74 3.76 -12.34
C ILE A 129 6.24 4.29 -11.01
N ASN A 130 7.24 5.19 -11.03
CA ASN A 130 7.66 5.92 -9.85
C ASN A 130 7.14 7.37 -9.84
N ASN A 131 7.32 8.06 -8.70
CA ASN A 131 6.84 9.45 -8.52
C ASN A 131 7.54 10.50 -9.41
N ALA A 132 8.60 10.15 -10.11
CA ALA A 132 9.23 10.98 -11.14
C ALA A 132 8.64 10.76 -12.53
N GLY A 133 7.66 9.84 -12.68
CA GLY A 133 7.01 9.49 -13.94
C GLY A 133 7.87 8.56 -14.82
N ALA A 134 8.89 7.91 -14.24
CA ALA A 134 9.64 6.85 -14.92
C ALA A 134 8.83 5.56 -14.90
N VAL A 135 8.71 4.91 -16.06
CA VAL A 135 7.86 3.74 -16.31
C VAL A 135 8.71 2.54 -16.68
N VAL A 136 8.38 1.38 -16.13
CA VAL A 136 9.05 0.12 -16.46
C VAL A 136 8.05 -0.94 -16.90
N GLY A 137 8.54 -1.95 -17.61
CA GLY A 137 7.71 -3.04 -18.09
C GLY A 137 8.44 -3.97 -19.04
N LEU A 138 7.70 -4.57 -19.94
CA LEU A 138 8.22 -5.40 -21.01
C LEU A 138 7.89 -4.79 -22.39
N SER A 139 8.77 -5.04 -23.34
CA SER A 139 8.53 -4.69 -24.76
C SER A 139 9.20 -5.71 -25.66
N TYR A 140 8.55 -5.97 -26.80
CA TYR A 140 9.16 -6.77 -27.84
C TYR A 140 10.05 -5.91 -28.74
N THR A 141 11.19 -6.47 -29.12
CA THR A 141 12.07 -5.89 -30.14
C THR A 141 11.58 -6.23 -31.56
N ALA A 142 12.18 -5.63 -32.58
CA ALA A 142 11.91 -5.98 -33.98
C ALA A 142 12.21 -7.45 -34.33
N ALA A 143 13.06 -8.11 -33.53
CA ALA A 143 13.38 -9.53 -33.63
C ALA A 143 12.43 -10.44 -32.82
N TYR A 144 11.32 -9.89 -32.30
CA TYR A 144 10.34 -10.61 -31.46
C TYR A 144 10.91 -11.15 -30.14
N ALA A 145 12.01 -10.59 -29.65
CA ALA A 145 12.54 -10.91 -28.33
C ALA A 145 11.91 -10.01 -27.27
N GLN A 146 11.56 -10.58 -26.11
CA GLN A 146 10.97 -9.86 -24.99
C GLN A 146 12.06 -9.26 -24.11
N HIS A 147 12.10 -7.95 -23.99
CA HIS A 147 13.05 -7.20 -23.17
C HIS A 147 12.36 -6.41 -22.06
N ALA A 148 13.06 -6.21 -20.95
CA ALA A 148 12.69 -5.24 -19.93
C ALA A 148 13.02 -3.82 -20.42
N PHE A 149 12.12 -2.86 -20.18
CA PHE A 149 12.36 -1.46 -20.53
C PHE A 149 12.28 -0.52 -19.35
N LEU A 150 12.96 0.61 -19.47
CA LEU A 150 12.75 1.83 -18.69
C LEU A 150 12.36 2.95 -19.67
N TRP A 151 11.25 3.61 -19.41
CA TRP A 151 10.82 4.77 -20.19
C TRP A 151 10.82 6.01 -19.30
N THR A 152 11.31 7.13 -19.87
CA THR A 152 11.13 8.46 -19.28
C THR A 152 10.67 9.45 -20.35
N GLN A 153 10.03 10.54 -19.93
CA GLN A 153 9.60 11.59 -20.88
C GLN A 153 10.78 12.20 -21.65
N ALA A 154 11.97 12.23 -21.06
CA ALA A 154 13.16 12.83 -21.65
C ALA A 154 13.89 11.90 -22.64
N SER A 155 13.98 10.60 -22.35
CA SER A 155 14.79 9.65 -23.12
C SER A 155 13.97 8.68 -23.99
N GLY A 156 12.64 8.65 -23.81
CA GLY A 156 11.81 7.61 -24.41
C GLY A 156 12.08 6.23 -23.80
N MET A 157 11.76 5.18 -24.56
CA MET A 157 11.91 3.78 -24.12
C MET A 157 13.36 3.32 -24.32
N GLN A 158 13.98 2.89 -23.22
CA GLN A 158 15.33 2.33 -23.16
C GLN A 158 15.27 0.84 -22.87
N ASP A 159 16.08 0.06 -23.57
CA ASP A 159 16.26 -1.37 -23.33
C ASP A 159 17.18 -1.59 -22.13
N LEU A 160 16.70 -2.29 -21.11
CA LEU A 160 17.48 -2.65 -19.91
C LEU A 160 18.23 -3.97 -20.05
N THR A 161 17.89 -4.77 -21.07
CA THR A 161 18.38 -6.13 -21.27
C THR A 161 18.83 -6.37 -22.71
N PRO A 162 19.74 -5.53 -23.28
CA PRO A 162 20.12 -5.60 -24.70
C PRO A 162 20.98 -6.84 -25.02
N ASP A 163 21.56 -7.52 -24.03
CA ASP A 163 22.39 -8.72 -24.24
C ASP A 163 21.53 -9.96 -24.38
N LEU A 164 21.15 -10.29 -25.60
CA LEU A 164 20.35 -11.47 -25.96
C LEU A 164 21.14 -12.78 -25.95
N THR A 165 22.46 -12.74 -25.84
CA THR A 165 23.28 -13.98 -25.85
C THR A 165 23.14 -14.75 -24.56
N SER A 166 22.86 -14.04 -23.44
CA SER A 166 22.70 -14.59 -22.09
C SER A 166 21.25 -14.60 -21.59
N ILE A 167 20.32 -13.84 -22.23
CA ILE A 167 18.94 -13.64 -21.76
C ILE A 167 17.96 -14.09 -22.84
N GLY A 168 17.11 -15.08 -22.50
CA GLY A 168 16.03 -15.56 -23.38
C GLY A 168 14.74 -14.75 -23.31
N GLY A 169 14.63 -13.82 -22.37
CA GLY A 169 13.51 -12.88 -22.19
C GLY A 169 13.52 -12.26 -20.80
N ALA A 170 13.05 -11.02 -20.68
CA ALA A 170 13.03 -10.27 -19.42
C ALA A 170 11.75 -9.44 -19.23
N THR A 171 11.37 -9.24 -17.97
CA THR A 171 10.26 -8.37 -17.54
C THR A 171 10.70 -7.54 -16.37
N ALA A 172 10.65 -6.22 -16.48
CA ALA A 172 10.71 -5.33 -15.33
C ALA A 172 9.32 -5.26 -14.68
N VAL A 173 9.25 -5.37 -13.36
CA VAL A 173 7.98 -5.45 -12.61
C VAL A 173 7.73 -4.19 -11.81
N ALA A 174 8.73 -3.68 -11.09
CA ALA A 174 8.60 -2.49 -10.24
C ALA A 174 9.84 -1.59 -10.32
N ILE A 175 9.64 -0.33 -9.94
CA ILE A 175 10.66 0.72 -9.92
C ILE A 175 10.48 1.61 -8.70
N ASN A 176 11.56 1.96 -8.01
CA ASN A 176 11.54 2.89 -6.89
C ASN A 176 11.91 4.33 -7.29
N SER A 177 11.91 5.26 -6.32
CA SER A 177 12.24 6.68 -6.55
C SER A 177 13.69 6.93 -7.00
N SER A 178 14.60 6.00 -6.74
CA SER A 178 16.01 6.04 -7.19
C SER A 178 16.23 5.39 -8.55
N ASN A 179 15.17 5.01 -9.27
CA ASN A 179 15.19 4.25 -10.51
C ASN A 179 15.87 2.86 -10.36
N HIS A 180 15.85 2.26 -9.18
CA HIS A 180 16.16 0.84 -9.07
C HIS A 180 14.97 0.06 -9.62
N VAL A 181 15.24 -0.80 -10.59
CA VAL A 181 14.23 -1.61 -11.28
C VAL A 181 14.40 -3.06 -10.85
N VAL A 182 13.30 -3.71 -10.50
CA VAL A 182 13.31 -5.14 -10.19
C VAL A 182 12.39 -5.90 -11.11
N GLY A 183 12.68 -7.18 -11.28
CA GLY A 183 11.91 -8.06 -12.14
C GLY A 183 12.54 -9.44 -12.23
N TYR A 184 12.35 -10.08 -13.35
CA TYR A 184 12.91 -11.40 -13.62
C TYR A 184 13.24 -11.58 -15.09
N TYR A 185 14.16 -12.49 -15.36
CA TYR A 185 14.53 -12.87 -16.71
C TYR A 185 14.73 -14.39 -16.80
N PHE A 186 14.71 -14.90 -18.02
CA PHE A 186 15.02 -16.28 -18.33
C PHE A 186 16.44 -16.30 -18.91
N PRO A 187 17.42 -16.96 -18.27
CA PRO A 187 18.72 -17.21 -18.91
C PRO A 187 18.53 -18.02 -20.18
N ASN A 188 19.29 -17.68 -21.25
CA ASN A 188 19.18 -18.35 -22.52
C ASN A 188 19.39 -19.88 -22.38
N GLY A 189 18.47 -20.65 -22.95
CA GLY A 189 18.47 -22.12 -22.84
C GLY A 189 18.02 -22.68 -21.48
N SER A 190 17.54 -21.81 -20.56
CA SER A 190 17.02 -22.24 -19.27
C SER A 190 15.50 -22.02 -19.18
N HIS A 191 14.82 -22.95 -18.51
CA HIS A 191 13.40 -22.80 -18.15
C HIS A 191 13.21 -22.15 -16.76
N ASN A 192 14.30 -21.92 -16.02
CA ASN A 192 14.25 -21.32 -14.70
C ASN A 192 14.40 -19.80 -14.79
N THR A 193 13.56 -19.08 -14.08
CA THR A 193 13.67 -17.63 -13.93
C THR A 193 14.79 -17.25 -12.99
N LEU A 194 15.35 -16.06 -13.18
CA LEU A 194 16.22 -15.39 -12.23
C LEU A 194 15.65 -14.00 -11.91
N GLY A 195 15.46 -13.72 -10.63
CA GLY A 195 15.16 -12.36 -10.19
C GLY A 195 16.33 -11.44 -10.48
N PHE A 196 16.05 -10.18 -10.78
CA PHE A 196 17.10 -9.17 -10.95
C PHE A 196 16.77 -7.86 -10.24
N ILE A 197 17.81 -7.13 -9.93
CA ILE A 197 17.80 -5.69 -9.68
C ILE A 197 18.66 -5.02 -10.74
N TRP A 198 18.14 -3.97 -11.35
CA TRP A 198 18.87 -3.13 -12.28
C TRP A 198 19.04 -1.73 -11.69
N THR A 199 20.23 -1.15 -11.84
CA THR A 199 20.53 0.24 -11.49
C THR A 199 21.32 0.90 -12.61
N GLN A 200 21.21 2.21 -12.75
CA GLN A 200 21.95 2.96 -13.78
C GLN A 200 23.48 2.76 -13.69
N ALA A 201 24.01 2.62 -12.47
CA ALA A 201 25.45 2.45 -12.26
C ALA A 201 25.92 1.00 -12.37
N GLY A 202 25.09 0.04 -11.95
CA GLY A 202 25.49 -1.38 -11.85
C GLY A 202 24.96 -2.28 -12.95
N GLY A 203 24.07 -1.76 -13.83
CA GLY A 203 23.37 -2.58 -14.81
C GLY A 203 22.48 -3.63 -14.16
N LEU A 204 22.18 -4.71 -14.89
CA LEU A 204 21.39 -5.84 -14.41
C LEU A 204 22.26 -6.76 -13.53
N GLN A 205 21.76 -7.04 -12.34
CA GLN A 205 22.40 -7.95 -11.39
C GLN A 205 21.37 -8.99 -10.93
N SER A 206 21.77 -10.27 -10.91
CA SER A 206 20.92 -11.36 -10.48
C SER A 206 20.64 -11.29 -8.97
N LEU A 207 19.42 -11.61 -8.58
CA LEU A 207 18.96 -11.65 -7.20
C LEU A 207 18.47 -13.06 -6.85
N GLY A 208 19.12 -13.69 -5.88
CA GLY A 208 18.72 -15.01 -5.38
C GLY A 208 19.09 -16.18 -6.29
N ALA A 209 18.47 -17.34 -6.01
CA ALA A 209 18.68 -18.58 -6.73
C ALA A 209 17.80 -18.69 -7.97
N ALA A 210 18.08 -19.69 -8.81
CA ALA A 210 17.22 -20.05 -9.93
C ALA A 210 15.78 -20.35 -9.44
N GLY A 211 14.77 -19.81 -10.12
CA GLY A 211 13.37 -19.85 -9.72
C GLY A 211 12.92 -18.62 -8.90
N THR A 212 13.83 -17.67 -8.60
CA THR A 212 13.49 -16.42 -7.92
C THR A 212 12.75 -15.47 -8.86
N LEU A 213 11.71 -14.80 -8.32
CA LEU A 213 10.93 -13.75 -8.97
C LEU A 213 10.86 -12.54 -8.02
N ALA A 214 11.35 -11.38 -8.46
CA ALA A 214 11.22 -10.12 -7.73
C ALA A 214 9.97 -9.37 -8.20
N TYR A 215 9.14 -8.91 -7.26
CA TYR A 215 7.84 -8.31 -7.56
C TYR A 215 7.73 -6.84 -7.16
N ASP A 216 8.42 -6.42 -6.10
CA ASP A 216 8.35 -5.03 -5.65
C ASP A 216 9.64 -4.60 -4.98
N VAL A 217 9.89 -3.26 -4.97
CA VAL A 217 11.05 -2.64 -4.37
C VAL A 217 10.68 -1.30 -3.74
N ASN A 218 11.02 -1.09 -2.47
CA ASN A 218 10.80 0.19 -1.82
C ASN A 218 11.98 1.17 -2.03
N ASP A 219 11.82 2.40 -1.54
CA ASP A 219 12.81 3.47 -1.72
C ASP A 219 14.12 3.24 -0.96
N SER A 220 14.16 2.34 0.03
CA SER A 220 15.39 1.90 0.68
C SER A 220 16.16 0.83 -0.11
N GLY A 221 15.64 0.38 -1.26
CA GLY A 221 16.22 -0.69 -2.08
C GLY A 221 15.94 -2.09 -1.54
N THR A 222 14.96 -2.23 -0.65
CA THR A 222 14.51 -3.54 -0.16
C THR A 222 13.57 -4.15 -1.20
N VAL A 223 13.89 -5.37 -1.64
CA VAL A 223 13.19 -6.13 -2.68
C VAL A 223 12.36 -7.23 -2.03
N VAL A 224 11.19 -7.51 -2.57
CA VAL A 224 10.33 -8.62 -2.17
C VAL A 224 9.87 -9.44 -3.37
N GLY A 225 9.50 -10.67 -3.13
CA GLY A 225 9.04 -11.58 -4.18
C GLY A 225 8.85 -13.00 -3.68
N GLN A 226 9.15 -13.99 -4.53
CA GLN A 226 9.17 -15.39 -4.17
C GLN A 226 10.45 -16.08 -4.65
N SER A 227 10.91 -17.08 -3.90
CA SER A 227 12.11 -17.84 -4.21
C SER A 227 11.93 -19.29 -3.78
N PRO A 228 12.60 -20.25 -4.43
CA PRO A 228 12.63 -21.62 -3.94
C PRO A 228 13.19 -21.71 -2.53
N ALA A 229 12.49 -22.45 -1.67
CA ALA A 229 12.91 -22.78 -0.32
C ALA A 229 13.56 -24.16 -0.25
N ALA A 230 14.18 -24.52 0.87
CA ALA A 230 14.90 -25.77 1.05
C ALA A 230 14.00 -27.00 0.96
N ASN A 231 12.71 -26.88 1.20
CA ASN A 231 11.71 -27.96 1.08
C ASN A 231 11.19 -28.15 -0.36
N GLY A 232 11.65 -27.34 -1.32
CA GLY A 232 11.23 -27.37 -2.72
C GLY A 232 9.99 -26.51 -3.04
N ASP A 233 9.30 -25.98 -2.03
CA ASP A 233 8.19 -25.03 -2.20
C ASP A 233 8.73 -23.64 -2.57
N ARG A 234 7.84 -22.74 -2.99
CA ARG A 234 8.16 -21.32 -3.18
C ARG A 234 7.73 -20.54 -1.99
N HIS A 235 8.66 -19.78 -1.39
CA HIS A 235 8.38 -18.94 -0.25
C HIS A 235 8.55 -17.46 -0.58
N ALA A 236 7.74 -16.62 0.06
CA ALA A 236 7.92 -15.18 0.09
C ALA A 236 9.30 -14.83 0.65
N PHE A 237 9.99 -13.86 0.05
CA PHE A 237 11.27 -13.38 0.55
C PHE A 237 11.28 -11.85 0.71
N VAL A 238 12.22 -11.37 1.53
CA VAL A 238 12.71 -10.00 1.60
C VAL A 238 14.21 -10.00 1.44
N GLY A 239 14.77 -9.04 0.70
CA GLY A 239 16.20 -8.96 0.49
C GLY A 239 16.66 -7.62 -0.03
N THR A 240 17.98 -7.49 -0.18
CA THR A 240 18.64 -6.36 -0.82
C THR A 240 19.75 -6.89 -1.72
N GLN A 241 20.21 -6.05 -2.65
CA GLN A 241 21.33 -6.40 -3.52
C GLN A 241 22.57 -6.87 -2.74
N ALA A 242 22.93 -6.15 -1.67
CA ALA A 242 24.13 -6.45 -0.87
C ALA A 242 23.89 -7.56 0.18
N GLY A 243 22.68 -7.66 0.72
CA GLY A 243 22.34 -8.55 1.85
C GLY A 243 21.81 -9.92 1.42
N GLY A 244 21.59 -10.14 0.12
CA GLY A 244 20.92 -11.32 -0.39
C GLY A 244 19.45 -11.38 0.00
N ILE A 245 18.83 -12.56 -0.09
CA ILE A 245 17.42 -12.79 0.22
C ILE A 245 17.24 -13.57 1.52
N LYS A 246 16.17 -13.26 2.26
CA LYS A 246 15.75 -13.93 3.49
C LYS A 246 14.34 -14.46 3.30
N ASP A 247 14.11 -15.72 3.60
CA ASP A 247 12.80 -16.37 3.63
C ASP A 247 11.92 -15.75 4.72
N LEU A 248 10.67 -15.41 4.37
CA LEU A 248 9.66 -14.88 5.28
C LEU A 248 8.76 -15.95 5.89
N GLY A 249 8.88 -17.19 5.43
CA GLY A 249 8.01 -18.31 5.80
C GLY A 249 6.67 -18.29 5.07
N THR A 250 5.72 -19.06 5.61
CA THR A 250 4.40 -19.28 5.02
C THR A 250 3.31 -19.37 6.08
N LEU A 251 2.03 -19.39 5.68
CA LEU A 251 0.90 -19.75 6.53
C LEU A 251 0.61 -21.27 6.54
N GLY A 252 1.42 -22.09 5.84
CA GLY A 252 1.30 -23.55 5.83
C GLY A 252 1.60 -24.24 4.51
N GLY A 253 1.83 -23.49 3.42
CA GLY A 253 2.22 -23.98 2.11
C GLY A 253 3.06 -22.94 1.38
N GLU A 254 2.96 -22.85 0.05
CA GLU A 254 3.66 -21.81 -0.72
C GLU A 254 3.24 -20.39 -0.33
N SER A 255 4.15 -19.43 -0.47
CA SER A 255 3.89 -18.02 -0.24
C SER A 255 4.58 -17.12 -1.26
N SER A 256 4.06 -15.92 -1.43
CA SER A 256 4.55 -14.91 -2.38
C SER A 256 4.37 -13.51 -1.81
N ALA A 257 5.44 -12.74 -1.66
CA ALA A 257 5.39 -11.34 -1.27
C ALA A 257 5.15 -10.49 -2.52
N LEU A 258 4.05 -9.73 -2.53
CA LEU A 258 3.56 -9.01 -3.71
C LEU A 258 3.85 -7.52 -3.66
N SER A 259 3.91 -6.92 -2.48
CA SER A 259 4.16 -5.49 -2.32
C SER A 259 4.85 -5.17 -0.99
N ILE A 260 5.65 -4.10 -0.98
CA ILE A 260 6.35 -3.58 0.18
C ILE A 260 6.21 -2.05 0.23
N ASN A 261 5.92 -1.50 1.43
CA ASN A 261 5.89 -0.05 1.61
C ASN A 261 7.21 0.52 2.16
N SER A 262 7.28 1.85 2.31
CA SER A 262 8.46 2.56 2.84
C SER A 262 8.83 2.17 4.27
N ARG A 263 7.89 1.60 5.05
CA ARG A 263 8.09 1.14 6.43
C ARG A 263 8.60 -0.30 6.51
N GLY A 264 8.75 -0.99 5.37
CA GLY A 264 9.12 -2.40 5.30
C GLY A 264 7.97 -3.35 5.67
N TRP A 265 6.71 -2.89 5.60
CA TRP A 265 5.56 -3.77 5.66
C TRP A 265 5.37 -4.47 4.33
N ILE A 266 5.21 -5.76 4.38
CA ILE A 266 5.11 -6.62 3.20
C ILE A 266 3.77 -7.30 3.21
N VAL A 267 3.06 -7.24 2.08
CA VAL A 267 1.82 -7.98 1.88
C VAL A 267 1.96 -8.94 0.72
N GLY A 268 1.20 -10.01 0.79
CA GLY A 268 1.23 -11.03 -0.24
C GLY A 268 0.20 -12.10 0.01
N THR A 269 0.42 -13.26 -0.60
CA THR A 269 -0.47 -14.41 -0.50
C THR A 269 0.28 -15.64 -0.01
N SER A 270 -0.40 -16.50 0.70
CA SER A 270 0.14 -17.81 1.14
C SER A 270 -0.96 -18.85 1.19
N LEU A 271 -0.64 -20.05 0.80
CA LEU A 271 -1.47 -21.23 1.06
C LEU A 271 -1.52 -21.49 2.56
N THR A 272 -2.71 -21.80 3.10
CA THR A 272 -2.90 -22.10 4.53
C THR A 272 -2.51 -23.51 4.90
N SER A 273 -2.40 -24.40 3.92
CA SER A 273 -1.79 -25.74 4.03
C SER A 273 -1.43 -26.27 2.66
N SER A 274 -0.42 -27.14 2.59
CA SER A 274 -0.05 -27.80 1.35
C SER A 274 -1.23 -28.60 0.78
N GLY A 275 -1.56 -28.37 -0.49
CA GLY A 275 -2.58 -29.14 -1.23
C GLY A 275 -4.04 -28.71 -1.05
N THR A 276 -4.39 -27.72 -0.20
CA THR A 276 -5.79 -27.28 -0.03
C THR A 276 -6.28 -26.30 -1.09
N GLY A 277 -5.35 -25.63 -1.78
CA GLY A 277 -5.68 -24.56 -2.74
C GLY A 277 -6.34 -23.31 -2.13
N ILE A 278 -6.40 -23.19 -0.80
CA ILE A 278 -6.93 -22.00 -0.10
C ILE A 278 -5.81 -20.98 0.05
N LEU A 279 -5.93 -19.86 -0.64
CA LEU A 279 -4.95 -18.81 -0.71
C LEU A 279 -5.41 -17.60 0.15
N HIS A 280 -4.78 -17.43 1.32
CA HIS A 280 -4.99 -16.28 2.20
C HIS A 280 -4.00 -15.16 1.91
N GLY A 281 -4.36 -13.96 2.34
CA GLY A 281 -3.45 -12.83 2.33
C GLY A 281 -2.67 -12.75 3.64
N PHE A 282 -1.39 -12.39 3.55
CA PHE A 282 -0.58 -12.14 4.72
C PHE A 282 -0.09 -10.69 4.80
N LEU A 283 0.09 -10.21 6.01
CA LEU A 283 0.88 -9.04 6.36
C LEU A 283 2.11 -9.53 7.13
N TRP A 284 3.29 -9.16 6.65
CA TRP A 284 4.54 -9.35 7.37
C TRP A 284 5.09 -7.99 7.81
N THR A 285 5.56 -7.92 9.05
CA THR A 285 6.24 -6.74 9.59
C THR A 285 7.56 -7.14 10.24
N PRO A 286 8.57 -6.24 10.33
CA PRO A 286 9.86 -6.55 10.94
C PRO A 286 9.76 -7.04 12.40
N SER A 287 8.77 -6.55 13.16
CA SER A 287 8.56 -6.90 14.56
C SER A 287 7.56 -8.03 14.80
N GLY A 288 6.60 -8.24 13.88
CA GLY A 288 5.47 -9.16 14.06
C GLY A 288 5.56 -10.44 13.24
N GLY A 289 6.50 -10.52 12.28
CA GLY A 289 6.57 -11.64 11.35
C GLY A 289 5.35 -11.74 10.44
N MET A 290 5.10 -12.92 9.87
CA MET A 290 3.97 -13.18 8.98
C MET A 290 2.68 -13.42 9.77
N GLN A 291 1.62 -12.68 9.43
CA GLN A 291 0.30 -12.76 10.05
C GLN A 291 -0.78 -12.85 8.96
N ASP A 292 -1.78 -13.71 9.17
CA ASP A 292 -2.91 -13.85 8.25
C ASP A 292 -3.86 -12.65 8.35
N PHE A 293 -3.81 -11.72 7.39
CA PHE A 293 -4.69 -10.56 7.39
C PHE A 293 -6.14 -10.92 7.00
N THR A 294 -6.38 -12.06 6.38
CA THR A 294 -7.74 -12.54 6.10
C THR A 294 -8.51 -12.70 7.41
N VAL A 295 -7.83 -13.22 8.45
CA VAL A 295 -8.35 -13.28 9.82
C VAL A 295 -8.40 -11.89 10.46
N LEU A 296 -7.32 -11.11 10.38
CA LEU A 296 -7.22 -9.78 10.98
C LEU A 296 -8.25 -8.77 10.44
N ALA A 297 -8.76 -8.98 9.22
CA ALA A 297 -9.79 -8.15 8.60
C ALA A 297 -11.21 -8.71 8.73
N GLY A 298 -11.37 -9.91 9.31
CA GLY A 298 -12.67 -10.59 9.41
C GLY A 298 -13.21 -11.08 8.06
N LEU A 299 -12.32 -11.42 7.12
CA LEU A 299 -12.64 -11.89 5.77
C LEU A 299 -12.63 -13.42 5.63
N ALA A 300 -12.84 -14.16 6.70
CA ALA A 300 -12.80 -15.63 6.70
C ALA A 300 -13.75 -16.30 5.68
N SER A 301 -14.75 -15.55 5.18
CA SER A 301 -15.64 -15.99 4.10
C SER A 301 -15.02 -15.86 2.70
N CYS A 302 -13.91 -15.15 2.55
CA CYS A 302 -13.16 -15.04 1.30
C CYS A 302 -12.16 -16.20 1.25
N LYS A 303 -12.40 -17.16 0.36
CA LYS A 303 -11.55 -18.36 0.23
C LYS A 303 -10.31 -18.15 -0.63
N GLN A 304 -10.23 -17.04 -1.34
CA GLN A 304 -9.14 -16.75 -2.28
C GLN A 304 -8.81 -15.25 -2.25
N ILE A 305 -7.56 -14.94 -1.99
CA ILE A 305 -6.95 -13.62 -2.17
C ILE A 305 -5.98 -13.75 -3.35
N TYR A 306 -6.20 -12.97 -4.41
CA TYR A 306 -5.43 -13.09 -5.66
C TYR A 306 -4.32 -12.04 -5.79
N ALA A 307 -4.56 -10.85 -5.22
CA ALA A 307 -3.62 -9.74 -5.25
C ALA A 307 -3.69 -8.96 -3.94
N ALA A 308 -2.57 -8.39 -3.53
CA ALA A 308 -2.48 -7.50 -2.38
C ALA A 308 -1.41 -6.45 -2.62
N GLN A 309 -1.74 -5.18 -2.35
CA GLN A 309 -0.80 -4.07 -2.35
C GLN A 309 -0.98 -3.21 -1.11
N VAL A 310 0.09 -2.61 -0.60
CA VAL A 310 0.08 -1.81 0.62
C VAL A 310 0.68 -0.43 0.37
N ASN A 311 -0.02 0.63 0.80
CA ASN A 311 0.52 1.98 0.79
C ASN A 311 1.25 2.32 2.12
N ASP A 312 1.89 3.50 2.18
CA ASP A 312 2.66 3.93 3.35
C ASP A 312 1.79 4.25 4.59
N PHE A 313 0.48 4.37 4.42
CA PHE A 313 -0.51 4.50 5.50
C PHE A 313 -1.06 3.15 5.97
N GLY A 314 -0.50 2.04 5.48
CA GLY A 314 -0.90 0.68 5.84
C GLY A 314 -2.29 0.27 5.36
N VAL A 315 -2.87 1.03 4.43
CA VAL A 315 -4.07 0.58 3.72
C VAL A 315 -3.67 -0.49 2.73
N ILE A 316 -4.34 -1.64 2.81
CA ILE A 316 -4.07 -2.77 1.92
C ILE A 316 -5.22 -2.88 0.92
N ALA A 317 -4.89 -2.79 -0.36
CA ALA A 317 -5.81 -3.08 -1.45
C ALA A 317 -5.73 -4.57 -1.79
N ILE A 318 -6.86 -5.26 -1.80
CA ILE A 318 -6.93 -6.69 -2.10
C ILE A 318 -7.96 -7.01 -3.15
N SER A 319 -7.65 -7.98 -3.99
CA SER A 319 -8.58 -8.62 -4.91
C SER A 319 -8.91 -10.03 -4.43
N THR A 320 -10.19 -10.35 -4.34
CA THR A 320 -10.69 -11.61 -3.79
C THR A 320 -11.66 -12.28 -4.75
N ASN A 321 -12.04 -13.53 -4.47
CA ASN A 321 -13.12 -14.22 -5.19
C ASN A 321 -14.52 -13.59 -4.99
N LYS A 322 -14.65 -12.55 -4.15
CA LYS A 322 -15.89 -11.80 -3.90
C LYS A 322 -15.82 -10.34 -4.34
N GLY A 323 -14.75 -9.93 -5.01
CA GLY A 323 -14.51 -8.55 -5.45
C GLY A 323 -13.32 -7.91 -4.77
N GLY A 324 -13.17 -6.60 -4.95
CA GLY A 324 -12.10 -5.80 -4.39
C GLY A 324 -12.45 -5.18 -3.05
N TYR A 325 -11.48 -5.11 -2.14
CA TYR A 325 -11.61 -4.47 -0.83
C TYR A 325 -10.39 -3.63 -0.50
N LEU A 326 -10.63 -2.55 0.26
CA LEU A 326 -9.59 -1.86 1.02
C LEU A 326 -9.65 -2.33 2.48
N LEU A 327 -8.53 -2.79 3.00
CA LEU A 327 -8.35 -3.05 4.42
C LEU A 327 -7.77 -1.78 5.05
N VAL A 328 -8.62 -1.02 5.73
CA VAL A 328 -8.24 0.25 6.36
C VAL A 328 -7.86 -0.03 7.81
N PRO A 329 -6.66 0.39 8.28
CA PRO A 329 -6.27 0.22 9.68
C PRO A 329 -7.29 0.86 10.62
N LYS A 330 -7.72 0.13 11.65
CA LYS A 330 -8.58 0.69 12.69
C LYS A 330 -7.79 1.68 13.53
N MET A 331 -8.46 2.76 13.88
CA MET A 331 -7.92 3.82 14.69
C MET A 331 -8.32 3.64 16.15
N ALA A 332 -7.37 3.76 17.04
CA ALA A 332 -7.59 3.93 18.49
C ALA A 332 -7.43 5.41 18.84
N ALA A 333 -8.20 5.88 19.81
CA ALA A 333 -8.08 7.25 20.27
C ALA A 333 -8.27 7.35 21.79
N THR A 334 -7.63 8.37 22.38
CA THR A 334 -7.89 8.83 23.75
C THR A 334 -8.32 10.28 23.70
N PHE A 335 -9.14 10.67 24.69
CA PHE A 335 -9.66 12.03 24.78
C PHE A 335 -9.61 12.49 26.25
N THR A 336 -8.99 13.63 26.48
CA THR A 336 -8.76 14.15 27.84
C THR A 336 -9.07 15.65 27.94
N SER A 337 -9.31 16.12 29.15
CA SER A 337 -9.46 17.53 29.51
C SER A 337 -8.34 17.93 30.46
N SER A 338 -7.81 19.14 30.30
CA SER A 338 -6.72 19.67 31.14
C SER A 338 -7.14 19.92 32.59
N VAL A 339 -8.42 20.21 32.80
CA VAL A 339 -9.00 20.48 34.12
C VAL A 339 -10.48 20.09 34.12
N ASN A 340 -10.87 19.25 35.07
CA ASN A 340 -12.25 18.81 35.25
C ASN A 340 -12.47 18.38 36.73
N PRO A 341 -13.31 19.08 37.53
CA PRO A 341 -14.13 20.22 37.10
C PRO A 341 -13.32 21.50 36.90
N SER A 342 -13.84 22.38 36.03
CA SER A 342 -13.38 23.77 35.82
C SER A 342 -14.35 24.75 36.47
N VAL A 343 -13.97 26.05 36.55
CA VAL A 343 -14.91 27.13 36.84
C VAL A 343 -15.33 27.89 35.60
N LEU A 344 -16.47 28.59 35.69
CA LEU A 344 -16.99 29.33 34.54
C LEU A 344 -15.96 30.37 34.04
N GLY A 345 -15.74 30.39 32.71
CA GLY A 345 -14.74 31.25 32.07
C GLY A 345 -13.29 30.75 32.16
N GLN A 346 -13.01 29.68 32.89
CA GLN A 346 -11.67 29.09 32.96
C GLN A 346 -11.32 28.41 31.61
N PRO A 347 -10.13 28.67 31.04
CA PRO A 347 -9.68 27.96 29.86
C PRO A 347 -9.51 26.46 30.11
N VAL A 348 -10.14 25.63 29.29
CA VAL A 348 -10.04 24.17 29.30
C VAL A 348 -9.45 23.74 27.96
N THR A 349 -8.36 22.95 28.02
CA THR A 349 -7.76 22.35 26.82
C THR A 349 -8.21 20.90 26.69
N PHE A 350 -8.91 20.60 25.62
CA PHE A 350 -9.25 19.25 25.22
C PHE A 350 -8.14 18.68 24.33
N THR A 351 -7.70 17.48 24.63
CA THR A 351 -6.66 16.79 23.89
C THR A 351 -7.22 15.48 23.33
N ALA A 352 -7.26 15.36 22.00
CA ALA A 352 -7.56 14.12 21.30
C ALA A 352 -6.27 13.53 20.76
N THR A 353 -5.94 12.30 21.17
CA THR A 353 -4.77 11.56 20.65
C THR A 353 -5.24 10.37 19.86
N MET A 354 -4.75 10.25 18.63
CA MET A 354 -5.13 9.21 17.67
C MET A 354 -3.92 8.39 17.26
N THR A 355 -4.10 7.08 17.18
CA THR A 355 -3.06 6.17 16.73
C THR A 355 -3.69 5.00 15.95
N THR A 356 -2.90 4.41 15.08
CA THR A 356 -3.21 3.15 14.41
C THR A 356 -2.08 2.15 14.67
N MET A 357 -2.21 0.92 14.21
CA MET A 357 -1.14 -0.08 14.32
C MET A 357 0.17 0.33 13.61
N ILE A 358 0.11 1.31 12.71
CA ILE A 358 1.26 1.83 11.95
C ILE A 358 1.74 3.20 12.42
N GLY A 359 1.11 3.77 13.43
CA GLY A 359 1.40 5.12 13.92
C GLY A 359 0.20 6.07 13.80
N PRO A 360 0.43 7.36 14.00
CA PRO A 360 -0.64 8.36 13.94
C PRO A 360 -1.12 8.61 12.51
N PRO A 361 -2.36 9.14 12.34
CA PRO A 361 -2.83 9.70 11.08
C PRO A 361 -1.96 10.86 10.59
N SER A 362 -2.17 11.26 9.34
CA SER A 362 -1.42 12.37 8.72
C SER A 362 -1.62 13.69 9.47
N ASP A 363 -0.57 14.51 9.51
CA ASP A 363 -0.64 15.86 10.04
C ASP A 363 -1.56 16.74 9.17
N GLY A 364 -2.20 17.72 9.82
CA GLY A 364 -3.07 18.68 9.14
C GLY A 364 -4.53 18.28 9.03
N GLU A 365 -4.89 17.04 9.35
CA GLU A 365 -6.27 16.57 9.41
C GLU A 365 -7.07 17.27 10.53
N THR A 366 -8.39 17.38 10.35
CA THR A 366 -9.24 18.17 11.27
C THR A 366 -9.94 17.27 12.28
N VAL A 367 -9.82 17.65 13.55
CA VAL A 367 -10.63 17.12 14.66
C VAL A 367 -11.59 18.20 15.12
N GLN A 368 -12.87 17.87 15.21
CA GLN A 368 -13.92 18.75 15.73
C GLN A 368 -14.23 18.39 17.17
N PHE A 369 -14.53 19.40 18.00
CA PHE A 369 -14.94 19.27 19.38
C PHE A 369 -16.38 19.76 19.53
N VAL A 370 -17.24 18.91 20.09
CA VAL A 370 -18.69 19.14 20.15
C VAL A 370 -19.17 18.91 21.58
N ALA A 371 -19.93 19.84 22.16
CA ALA A 371 -20.60 19.67 23.44
C ALA A 371 -22.11 19.78 23.28
N GLY A 372 -22.88 18.82 23.78
CA GLY A 372 -24.34 18.84 23.72
C GLY A 372 -24.90 18.99 22.29
N GLY A 373 -24.20 18.50 21.27
CA GLY A 373 -24.55 18.65 19.86
C GLY A 373 -24.13 19.98 19.21
N LYS A 374 -23.59 20.92 20.00
CA LYS A 374 -23.10 22.22 19.49
C LYS A 374 -21.58 22.15 19.29
N MET A 375 -21.10 22.59 18.14
CA MET A 375 -19.68 22.71 17.86
C MET A 375 -19.02 23.73 18.76
N LEU A 376 -18.00 23.34 19.51
CA LEU A 376 -17.14 24.21 20.30
C LEU A 376 -16.03 24.82 19.44
N GLY A 377 -15.46 24.03 18.54
CA GLY A 377 -14.39 24.40 17.64
C GLY A 377 -13.68 23.20 17.02
N SER A 378 -12.54 23.46 16.40
CA SER A 378 -11.72 22.41 15.76
C SER A 378 -10.24 22.69 15.94
N ALA A 379 -9.43 21.63 15.80
CA ALA A 379 -7.97 21.71 15.77
C ALA A 379 -7.39 20.78 14.71
N LYS A 380 -6.16 21.06 14.28
CA LYS A 380 -5.43 20.22 13.35
C LYS A 380 -4.61 19.18 14.08
N LEU A 381 -4.53 17.96 13.54
CA LEU A 381 -3.62 16.93 14.01
C LEU A 381 -2.17 17.33 13.75
N LYS A 382 -1.32 17.09 14.73
CA LYS A 382 0.14 17.11 14.63
C LYS A 382 0.71 15.94 15.42
N GLY A 383 1.41 15.03 14.75
CA GLY A 383 1.89 13.79 15.36
C GLY A 383 0.77 12.94 15.98
N GLY A 384 -0.42 12.96 15.39
CA GLY A 384 -1.61 12.26 15.90
C GLY A 384 -2.33 12.94 17.07
N VAL A 385 -1.94 14.16 17.47
CA VAL A 385 -2.54 14.89 18.60
C VAL A 385 -3.19 16.18 18.11
N ALA A 386 -4.43 16.43 18.55
CA ALA A 386 -5.13 17.70 18.36
C ALA A 386 -5.45 18.33 19.72
N HIS A 387 -5.05 19.59 19.90
CA HIS A 387 -5.34 20.39 21.10
C HIS A 387 -6.31 21.52 20.75
N PHE A 388 -7.39 21.60 21.50
CA PHE A 388 -8.37 22.68 21.40
C PHE A 388 -8.64 23.30 22.76
N THR A 389 -8.43 24.61 22.89
CA THR A 389 -8.64 25.35 24.15
C THR A 389 -9.85 26.26 24.01
N THR A 390 -10.75 26.23 25.00
CA THR A 390 -11.92 27.09 25.08
C THR A 390 -12.25 27.47 26.52
N SER A 391 -12.80 28.66 26.73
CA SER A 391 -13.41 29.10 27.98
C SER A 391 -14.94 29.30 27.83
N ALA A 392 -15.51 28.90 26.70
CA ALA A 392 -16.89 29.18 26.33
C ALA A 392 -17.88 28.05 26.76
N ILE A 393 -17.48 27.14 27.64
CA ILE A 393 -18.37 26.10 28.15
C ILE A 393 -19.22 26.68 29.28
N PRO A 394 -20.57 26.64 29.18
CA PRO A 394 -21.44 27.13 30.24
C PRO A 394 -21.29 26.35 31.54
N ALA A 395 -21.77 26.91 32.66
CA ALA A 395 -21.88 26.18 33.90
C ALA A 395 -22.80 24.95 33.76
N GLY A 396 -22.42 23.84 34.44
CA GLY A 396 -23.12 22.55 34.37
C GLY A 396 -22.24 21.40 33.89
N ALA A 397 -22.86 20.25 33.69
CA ALA A 397 -22.20 19.05 33.18
C ALA A 397 -22.47 18.88 31.66
N HIS A 398 -21.41 18.84 30.88
CA HIS A 398 -21.48 18.78 29.41
C HIS A 398 -20.76 17.55 28.88
N ALA A 399 -21.46 16.73 28.09
CA ALA A 399 -20.81 15.67 27.33
C ALA A 399 -20.04 16.31 26.16
N VAL A 400 -18.71 16.29 26.22
CA VAL A 400 -17.83 16.75 25.15
C VAL A 400 -17.32 15.56 24.37
N VAL A 401 -17.45 15.63 23.04
CA VAL A 401 -17.05 14.58 22.10
C VAL A 401 -16.06 15.16 21.11
N SER A 402 -15.00 14.42 20.81
CA SER A 402 -14.16 14.71 19.63
C SER A 402 -14.60 13.87 18.45
N THR A 403 -14.55 14.43 17.23
CA THR A 403 -14.87 13.73 15.99
C THR A 403 -13.77 13.98 14.96
N TYR A 404 -13.40 12.95 14.24
CA TYR A 404 -12.48 12.99 13.11
C TYR A 404 -13.24 12.73 11.83
N SER A 405 -13.08 13.58 10.83
CA SER A 405 -13.84 13.51 9.57
C SER A 405 -13.43 12.34 8.68
N GLY A 406 -12.26 11.75 8.93
CA GLY A 406 -11.63 10.80 8.03
C GLY A 406 -10.95 11.49 6.86
N ASP A 407 -10.13 10.71 6.15
CA ASP A 407 -9.47 11.07 4.90
C ASP A 407 -9.50 9.88 3.92
N ALA A 408 -8.71 9.93 2.85
CA ALA A 408 -8.67 8.85 1.87
C ALA A 408 -8.14 7.52 2.43
N ASN A 409 -7.26 7.58 3.44
CA ASN A 409 -6.60 6.42 4.05
C ASN A 409 -7.25 5.97 5.36
N TYR A 410 -7.98 6.85 6.08
CA TYR A 410 -8.57 6.55 7.38
C TYR A 410 -10.07 6.83 7.39
N LEU A 411 -10.82 5.99 8.08
CA LEU A 411 -12.26 6.13 8.21
C LEU A 411 -12.63 7.22 9.21
N PRO A 412 -13.78 7.93 9.00
CA PRO A 412 -14.32 8.82 10.00
C PRO A 412 -14.56 8.09 11.31
N SER A 413 -14.31 8.73 12.43
CA SER A 413 -14.65 8.15 13.72
C SER A 413 -15.07 9.20 14.73
N LYS A 414 -16.00 8.76 15.63
CA LYS A 414 -16.37 9.50 16.83
C LYS A 414 -15.58 8.92 17.98
N TYR A 415 -14.90 9.79 18.70
CA TYR A 415 -14.09 9.40 19.84
C TYR A 415 -14.83 9.61 21.15
N MET A 416 -14.24 9.08 22.22
CA MET A 416 -14.86 8.98 23.53
C MET A 416 -15.39 10.33 24.01
N ALA A 417 -16.61 10.32 24.54
CA ALA A 417 -17.16 11.45 25.27
C ALA A 417 -16.53 11.52 26.66
N ILE A 418 -16.17 12.72 27.09
CA ILE A 418 -15.90 13.01 28.49
C ILE A 418 -16.99 13.93 29.03
N THR A 419 -17.36 13.77 30.28
CA THR A 419 -18.24 14.73 30.95
C THR A 419 -17.35 15.83 31.53
N GLN A 420 -17.40 17.02 30.94
CA GLN A 420 -16.78 18.23 31.49
C GLN A 420 -17.75 18.90 32.45
N VAL A 421 -17.38 19.04 33.70
CA VAL A 421 -18.13 19.77 34.71
C VAL A 421 -17.56 21.18 34.82
N VAL A 422 -18.45 22.20 34.78
CA VAL A 422 -18.09 23.61 34.92
C VAL A 422 -18.88 24.15 36.12
N ASN A 423 -18.18 24.48 37.17
CA ASN A 423 -18.74 25.13 38.37
C ASN A 423 -18.98 26.63 38.12
N GLN A 424 -19.92 27.21 38.85
CA GLN A 424 -20.18 28.67 38.82
C GLN A 424 -19.01 29.42 39.46
#